data_3e59d6a4a93c4bdbcc7d945a935ed063
#
_entry.id   3e59d6a4a93c4bdbcc7d945a935ed063
#
_cell.length_a   1.000
_cell.length_b   1.000
_cell.length_c   1.000
_cell.angle_alpha   90.00
_cell.angle_beta   90.00
_cell.angle_gamma   90.00
#
_symmetry.space_group_name_H-M   'P 1'
#
loop_
_entity.id
_entity.type
_entity.pdbx_description
1 polymer ?
#
loop_
_entity_poly.entity_id
_entity_poly.type
_entity_poly.pdbx_seq_one_letter_code
_entity_poly.pdbx_strand_id
1 'polypeptide(L)'
;AGVSSSAGLPDWNTLLNSLLVSMLSQENFGGPHGDPVKVSEIVARLMEVDGPSTLMLARYIRKGLAVGSPVEQQGFVDAITHQLYSLRDKKFPVESELISSIAKLCTPTRTGANVKSILTYNFDDFIERALLSRSLVHKSVFEEFETPSAEELPVYHVHGFLPEDRQRYSNLDRCTLVFSEEGYHQIYRDAYHWSNLVQLNSFKESSCLMIGLSLTDPNLRRLLEIASKSIEEPKHFAFMRRLTSKKFMAGASGKPLKISNAVVERFLERHHATNEELMRELGVSVIWYEEYGDIPEILNKIRAG
;
A
#
# COMPACT_ATOMS: atom_id res chain seq x y z
N ALA A 1 -1.06 -1.55 0.46
CA ALA A 1 -1.53 -2.82 1.04
C ALA A 1 -2.81 -3.34 0.36
N GLY A 2 -3.74 -2.47 -0.06
CA GLY A 2 -5.06 -2.91 -0.56
C GLY A 2 -5.02 -3.88 -1.74
N VAL A 3 -4.12 -3.69 -2.72
CA VAL A 3 -3.98 -4.60 -3.87
C VAL A 3 -3.39 -5.94 -3.42
N SER A 4 -2.29 -5.93 -2.70
CA SER A 4 -1.60 -7.16 -2.26
C SER A 4 -2.38 -7.95 -1.22
N SER A 5 -3.24 -7.29 -0.43
CA SER A 5 -4.17 -7.98 0.48
C SER A 5 -5.18 -8.87 -0.25
N SER A 6 -5.53 -8.54 -1.51
CA SER A 6 -6.37 -9.42 -2.34
C SER A 6 -5.69 -10.74 -2.71
N ALA A 7 -4.36 -10.80 -2.62
CA ALA A 7 -3.54 -11.99 -2.80
C ALA A 7 -3.11 -12.65 -1.46
N GLY A 8 -3.71 -12.23 -0.36
CA GLY A 8 -3.51 -12.81 0.97
C GLY A 8 -2.34 -12.24 1.76
N LEU A 9 -1.65 -11.19 1.29
CA LEU A 9 -0.63 -10.54 2.11
C LEU A 9 -1.27 -9.78 3.29
N PRO A 10 -0.57 -9.68 4.43
CA PRO A 10 -1.08 -8.99 5.60
C PRO A 10 -1.28 -7.50 5.33
N ASP A 11 -2.22 -6.91 6.03
CA ASP A 11 -2.32 -5.46 6.09
C ASP A 11 -1.18 -4.87 6.96
N TRP A 12 -1.07 -3.54 6.95
CA TRP A 12 -0.01 -2.84 7.64
C TRP A 12 0.02 -3.10 9.16
N ASN A 13 -1.14 -3.10 9.80
CA ASN A 13 -1.24 -3.30 11.24
C ASN A 13 -0.90 -4.74 11.63
N THR A 14 -1.37 -5.71 10.86
CA THR A 14 -1.05 -7.13 11.06
C THR A 14 0.45 -7.37 10.91
N LEU A 15 1.08 -6.78 9.89
CA LEU A 15 2.53 -6.89 9.69
C LEU A 15 3.32 -6.28 10.85
N LEU A 16 2.98 -5.07 11.29
CA LEU A 16 3.63 -4.41 12.43
C LEU A 16 3.49 -5.19 13.73
N ASN A 17 2.28 -5.66 14.04
CA ASN A 17 2.03 -6.46 15.24
C ASN A 17 2.84 -7.75 15.23
N SER A 18 2.92 -8.44 14.09
CA SER A 18 3.71 -9.66 13.96
C SER A 18 5.22 -9.41 14.11
N LEU A 19 5.72 -8.32 13.53
CA LEU A 19 7.12 -7.90 13.71
C LEU A 19 7.44 -7.58 15.18
N LEU A 20 6.52 -6.89 15.87
CA LEU A 20 6.67 -6.58 17.29
C LEU A 20 6.68 -7.85 18.15
N VAL A 21 5.77 -8.79 17.88
CA VAL A 21 5.77 -10.10 18.55
C VAL A 21 7.06 -10.85 18.30
N SER A 22 7.54 -10.88 17.05
CA SER A 22 8.80 -11.54 16.68
C SER A 22 10.00 -10.92 17.37
N MET A 23 10.09 -9.59 17.42
CA MET A 23 11.15 -8.86 18.10
C MET A 23 11.18 -9.17 19.60
N LEU A 24 10.04 -9.05 20.27
CA LEU A 24 9.95 -9.30 21.74
C LEU A 24 10.15 -10.77 22.11
N SER A 25 9.79 -11.70 21.22
CA SER A 25 10.04 -13.13 21.44
C SER A 25 11.53 -13.49 21.43
N GLN A 26 12.36 -12.71 20.71
CA GLN A 26 13.82 -12.92 20.70
C GLN A 26 14.48 -12.52 22.02
N GLU A 27 13.88 -11.61 22.79
CA GLU A 27 14.41 -11.12 24.04
C GLU A 27 14.06 -11.99 25.28
N ASN A 28 13.57 -13.21 25.09
CA ASN A 28 13.24 -14.16 26.15
C ASN A 28 12.23 -13.64 27.21
N PHE A 29 11.36 -12.72 26.85
CA PHE A 29 10.25 -12.34 27.72
C PHE A 29 9.32 -13.54 27.96
N GLY A 30 9.47 -14.19 29.13
CA GLY A 30 8.61 -15.29 29.53
C GLY A 30 9.26 -16.67 29.64
N GLY A 31 10.60 -16.77 29.61
CA GLY A 31 11.36 -18.01 29.81
C GLY A 31 12.30 -18.34 28.65
N PRO A 32 13.05 -19.44 28.68
CA PRO A 32 14.14 -19.75 27.74
C PRO A 32 13.72 -19.93 26.27
N HIS A 33 12.43 -19.89 25.97
CA HIS A 33 11.87 -19.93 24.60
C HIS A 33 10.60 -19.09 24.56
N GLY A 34 10.70 -17.77 24.71
CA GLY A 34 9.59 -16.84 24.82
C GLY A 34 8.26 -17.36 24.24
N ASP A 35 7.25 -17.53 25.09
CA ASP A 35 5.93 -18.05 24.69
C ASP A 35 5.24 -17.02 23.77
N PRO A 36 5.07 -17.30 22.47
CA PRO A 36 4.50 -16.33 21.53
C PRO A 36 3.08 -15.89 21.91
N VAL A 37 2.33 -16.73 22.62
CA VAL A 37 0.97 -16.39 23.08
C VAL A 37 1.04 -15.30 24.14
N LYS A 38 1.92 -15.45 25.13
CA LYS A 38 2.13 -14.44 26.18
C LYS A 38 2.67 -13.13 25.62
N VAL A 39 3.59 -13.21 24.67
CA VAL A 39 4.11 -12.02 23.98
C VAL A 39 3.00 -11.32 23.22
N SER A 40 2.11 -12.04 22.53
CA SER A 40 0.97 -11.46 21.82
C SER A 40 -0.01 -10.75 22.77
N GLU A 41 -0.23 -11.29 23.99
CA GLU A 41 -1.05 -10.64 25.02
C GLU A 41 -0.41 -9.34 25.53
N ILE A 42 0.93 -9.34 25.72
CA ILE A 42 1.68 -8.14 26.11
C ILE A 42 1.59 -7.07 24.99
N VAL A 43 1.76 -7.46 23.74
CA VAL A 43 1.63 -6.57 22.60
C VAL A 43 0.23 -5.96 22.51
N ALA A 44 -0.81 -6.79 22.65
CA ALA A 44 -2.19 -6.30 22.67
C ALA A 44 -2.43 -5.28 23.79
N ARG A 45 -1.88 -5.54 24.98
CA ARG A 45 -1.96 -4.62 26.13
C ARG A 45 -1.19 -3.32 25.87
N LEU A 46 0.00 -3.39 25.27
CA LEU A 46 0.78 -2.20 24.91
C LEU A 46 -0.01 -1.31 23.94
N MET A 47 -0.61 -1.91 22.92
CA MET A 47 -1.41 -1.17 21.94
C MET A 47 -2.68 -0.54 22.54
N GLU A 48 -3.27 -1.18 23.57
CA GLU A 48 -4.43 -0.65 24.29
C GLU A 48 -4.06 0.53 25.20
N VAL A 49 -2.92 0.44 25.89
CA VAL A 49 -2.53 1.40 26.94
C VAL A 49 -1.77 2.59 26.40
N ASP A 50 -0.80 2.35 25.52
CA ASP A 50 0.10 3.39 24.99
C ASP A 50 -0.31 3.87 23.59
N GLY A 51 -0.86 2.98 22.76
CA GLY A 51 -1.43 3.30 21.44
C GLY A 51 -0.48 4.10 20.52
N PRO A 52 0.80 3.71 20.34
CA PRO A 52 1.74 4.46 19.53
C PRO A 52 1.24 4.58 18.08
N SER A 53 1.58 5.69 17.41
CA SER A 53 1.30 5.79 15.99
C SER A 53 2.02 4.68 15.21
N THR A 54 1.44 4.23 14.09
CA THR A 54 2.01 3.13 13.31
C THR A 54 3.43 3.42 12.81
N LEU A 55 3.77 4.67 12.51
CA LEU A 55 5.13 5.06 12.10
C LEU A 55 6.11 5.03 13.28
N MET A 56 5.68 5.46 14.46
CA MET A 56 6.50 5.35 15.69
C MET A 56 6.71 3.89 16.08
N LEU A 57 5.67 3.07 15.98
CA LEU A 57 5.78 1.63 16.23
C LEU A 57 6.78 0.97 15.25
N ALA A 58 6.70 1.31 13.96
CA ALA A 58 7.66 0.82 12.97
C ALA A 58 9.11 1.24 13.30
N ARG A 59 9.31 2.47 13.80
CA ARG A 59 10.61 2.94 14.27
C ARG A 59 11.10 2.18 15.50
N TYR A 60 10.21 1.94 16.46
CA TYR A 60 10.52 1.15 17.66
C TYR A 60 10.98 -0.27 17.28
N ILE A 61 10.23 -0.95 16.41
CA ILE A 61 10.56 -2.28 15.91
C ILE A 61 11.93 -2.28 15.20
N ARG A 62 12.18 -1.29 14.34
CA ARG A 62 13.47 -1.15 13.65
C ARG A 62 14.61 -1.04 14.64
N LYS A 63 14.47 -0.23 15.69
CA LYS A 63 15.48 -0.09 16.73
C LYS A 63 15.70 -1.38 17.52
N GLY A 64 14.63 -2.08 17.89
CA GLY A 64 14.72 -3.35 18.63
C GLY A 64 15.36 -4.47 17.80
N LEU A 65 15.04 -4.59 16.52
CA LEU A 65 15.63 -5.60 15.63
C LEU A 65 17.09 -5.30 15.25
N ALA A 66 17.54 -4.05 15.40
CA ALA A 66 18.91 -3.64 15.13
C ALA A 66 19.89 -4.02 16.25
N VAL A 67 19.40 -4.30 17.45
CA VAL A 67 20.23 -4.65 18.61
C VAL A 67 20.96 -5.98 18.36
N GLY A 68 22.29 -5.93 18.31
CA GLY A 68 23.13 -7.13 18.12
C GLY A 68 23.46 -7.50 16.67
N SER A 69 23.03 -6.73 15.69
CA SER A 69 23.41 -6.94 14.28
C SER A 69 24.49 -5.95 13.83
N PRO A 70 25.63 -6.39 13.27
CA PRO A 70 26.64 -5.50 12.72
C PRO A 70 26.16 -4.75 11.46
N VAL A 71 25.05 -5.20 10.86
CA VAL A 71 24.40 -4.56 9.71
C VAL A 71 22.93 -4.33 10.07
N GLU A 72 22.67 -3.27 10.84
CA GLU A 72 21.33 -2.90 11.35
C GLU A 72 20.24 -2.94 10.28
N GLN A 73 20.56 -2.53 9.06
CA GLN A 73 19.57 -2.40 7.98
C GLN A 73 19.18 -3.75 7.38
N GLN A 74 20.13 -4.67 7.22
CA GLN A 74 19.86 -5.97 6.58
C GLN A 74 18.97 -6.86 7.46
N GLY A 75 19.25 -6.95 8.75
CA GLY A 75 18.43 -7.75 9.68
C GLY A 75 16.98 -7.28 9.74
N PHE A 76 16.75 -5.97 9.69
CA PHE A 76 15.41 -5.39 9.63
C PHE A 76 14.68 -5.72 8.33
N VAL A 77 15.36 -5.57 7.18
CA VAL A 77 14.82 -5.91 5.85
C VAL A 77 14.46 -7.39 5.78
N ASP A 78 15.32 -8.28 6.28
CA ASP A 78 15.09 -9.71 6.27
C ASP A 78 13.90 -10.11 7.18
N ALA A 79 13.77 -9.48 8.34
CA ALA A 79 12.65 -9.69 9.24
C ALA A 79 11.31 -9.26 8.61
N ILE A 80 11.27 -8.08 7.97
CA ILE A 80 10.07 -7.63 7.27
C ILE A 80 9.72 -8.57 6.13
N THR A 81 10.69 -8.93 5.28
CA THR A 81 10.48 -9.82 4.14
C THR A 81 9.94 -11.16 4.62
N HIS A 82 10.55 -11.74 5.65
CA HIS A 82 10.10 -13.01 6.22
C HIS A 82 8.65 -12.91 6.74
N GLN A 83 8.32 -11.89 7.54
CA GLN A 83 6.97 -11.74 8.09
C GLN A 83 5.94 -11.45 7.00
N LEU A 84 6.28 -10.63 6.01
CA LEU A 84 5.38 -10.29 4.91
C LEU A 84 4.87 -11.54 4.18
N TYR A 85 5.77 -12.48 3.86
CA TYR A 85 5.41 -13.68 3.09
C TYR A 85 5.00 -14.88 3.96
N SER A 86 5.51 -15.01 5.19
CA SER A 86 5.09 -16.07 6.11
C SER A 86 3.65 -15.91 6.60
N LEU A 87 3.19 -14.67 6.75
CA LEU A 87 1.81 -14.33 7.13
C LEU A 87 0.82 -14.40 5.97
N ARG A 88 1.29 -14.63 4.75
CA ARG A 88 0.42 -14.69 3.59
C ARG A 88 -0.61 -15.82 3.72
N ASP A 89 -1.90 -15.51 3.60
CA ASP A 89 -2.94 -16.53 3.49
C ASP A 89 -2.88 -17.19 2.11
N LYS A 90 -2.36 -18.41 2.07
CA LYS A 90 -2.14 -19.20 0.85
C LYS A 90 -3.46 -19.70 0.20
N LYS A 91 -4.61 -19.48 0.82
CA LYS A 91 -5.93 -19.73 0.20
C LYS A 91 -6.20 -18.77 -0.94
N PHE A 92 -5.58 -17.59 -0.92
CA PHE A 92 -5.70 -16.62 -2.00
C PHE A 92 -4.60 -16.85 -3.04
N PRO A 93 -4.91 -16.86 -4.35
CA PRO A 93 -3.89 -16.95 -5.40
C PRO A 93 -2.99 -15.70 -5.39
N VAL A 94 -1.72 -15.85 -5.76
CA VAL A 94 -0.80 -14.71 -5.93
C VAL A 94 -1.34 -13.73 -6.97
N GLU A 95 -1.81 -14.26 -8.09
CA GLU A 95 -2.55 -13.51 -9.10
C GLU A 95 -4.05 -13.51 -8.76
N SER A 96 -4.44 -12.68 -7.81
CA SER A 96 -5.86 -12.46 -7.50
C SER A 96 -6.59 -11.83 -8.69
N GLU A 97 -7.93 -11.86 -8.67
CA GLU A 97 -8.74 -11.25 -9.71
C GLU A 97 -8.44 -9.75 -9.89
N LEU A 98 -8.18 -9.04 -8.78
CA LEU A 98 -7.79 -7.63 -8.81
C LEU A 98 -6.43 -7.43 -9.50
N ILE A 99 -5.41 -8.18 -9.10
CA ILE A 99 -4.07 -8.12 -9.70
C ILE A 99 -4.13 -8.50 -11.19
N SER A 100 -4.90 -9.54 -11.53
CA SER A 100 -5.17 -9.96 -12.90
C SER A 100 -5.80 -8.83 -13.72
N SER A 101 -6.80 -8.14 -13.18
CA SER A 101 -7.49 -7.04 -13.87
C SER A 101 -6.57 -5.82 -14.08
N ILE A 102 -5.71 -5.50 -13.10
CA ILE A 102 -4.68 -4.45 -13.25
C ILE A 102 -3.70 -4.82 -14.36
N ALA A 103 -3.17 -6.05 -14.36
CA ALA A 103 -2.24 -6.47 -15.40
C ALA A 103 -2.88 -6.51 -16.80
N LYS A 104 -4.19 -6.84 -16.89
CA LYS A 104 -4.95 -6.76 -18.16
C LYS A 104 -5.07 -5.33 -18.70
N LEU A 105 -5.18 -4.30 -17.85
CA LEU A 105 -5.18 -2.90 -18.29
C LEU A 105 -3.84 -2.51 -18.94
N CYS A 106 -2.74 -3.13 -18.51
CA CYS A 106 -1.40 -2.89 -19.07
C CYS A 106 -1.17 -3.57 -20.42
N THR A 107 -2.07 -4.44 -20.87
CA THR A 107 -1.93 -5.10 -22.17
C THR A 107 -2.18 -4.09 -23.29
N PRO A 108 -1.22 -3.88 -24.22
CA PRO A 108 -1.39 -2.98 -25.33
C PRO A 108 -2.60 -3.35 -26.20
N THR A 109 -3.28 -2.35 -26.72
CA THR A 109 -4.37 -2.49 -27.71
C THR A 109 -3.87 -2.15 -29.11
N ARG A 110 -4.74 -2.22 -30.11
CA ARG A 110 -4.39 -1.79 -31.50
C ARG A 110 -4.00 -0.31 -31.58
N THR A 111 -4.44 0.50 -30.63
CA THR A 111 -4.13 1.95 -30.57
C THR A 111 -2.88 2.26 -29.73
N GLY A 112 -2.21 1.25 -29.21
CA GLY A 112 -1.01 1.36 -28.37
C GLY A 112 -1.23 0.98 -26.91
N ALA A 113 -0.27 1.33 -26.06
CA ALA A 113 -0.34 1.10 -24.62
C ALA A 113 -1.17 2.17 -23.93
N ASN A 114 -2.19 1.75 -23.17
CA ASN A 114 -3.05 2.67 -22.40
C ASN A 114 -2.43 3.04 -21.04
N VAL A 115 -1.54 2.18 -20.50
CA VAL A 115 -0.85 2.39 -19.22
C VAL A 115 0.61 2.70 -19.51
N LYS A 116 1.08 3.87 -19.07
CA LYS A 116 2.46 4.33 -19.26
C LYS A 116 3.40 3.82 -18.18
N SER A 117 2.90 3.68 -16.95
CA SER A 117 3.67 3.23 -15.79
C SER A 117 2.74 2.75 -14.68
N ILE A 118 3.30 1.97 -13.77
CA ILE A 118 2.67 1.60 -12.50
C ILE A 118 3.49 2.21 -11.39
N LEU A 119 2.84 2.93 -10.46
CA LEU A 119 3.45 3.36 -9.22
C LEU A 119 2.85 2.54 -8.08
N THR A 120 3.68 1.84 -7.33
CA THR A 120 3.24 1.01 -6.22
C THR A 120 3.85 1.46 -4.90
N TYR A 121 3.00 1.45 -3.86
CA TYR A 121 3.38 1.65 -2.46
C TYR A 121 3.52 0.33 -1.72
N ASN A 122 3.28 -0.79 -2.42
CA ASN A 122 3.47 -2.13 -1.88
C ASN A 122 4.93 -2.55 -2.07
N PHE A 123 5.38 -3.42 -1.18
CA PHE A 123 6.76 -3.92 -1.20
C PHE A 123 6.94 -5.17 -2.05
N ASP A 124 5.86 -5.90 -2.34
CA ASP A 124 5.88 -7.19 -3.02
C ASP A 124 6.00 -7.10 -4.55
N ASP A 125 6.30 -8.22 -5.19
CA ASP A 125 6.48 -8.38 -6.63
C ASP A 125 5.27 -9.03 -7.34
N PHE A 126 4.08 -8.97 -6.76
CA PHE A 126 2.91 -9.67 -7.30
C PHE A 126 2.39 -9.07 -8.61
N ILE A 127 2.54 -7.77 -8.78
CA ILE A 127 2.22 -7.09 -10.05
C ILE A 127 3.17 -7.56 -11.16
N GLU A 128 4.47 -7.62 -10.90
CA GLU A 128 5.48 -8.08 -11.84
C GLU A 128 5.22 -9.52 -12.29
N ARG A 129 4.86 -10.40 -11.35
CA ARG A 129 4.50 -11.79 -11.67
C ARG A 129 3.28 -11.86 -12.59
N ALA A 130 2.29 -11.02 -12.37
CA ALA A 130 1.10 -10.96 -13.21
C ALA A 130 1.37 -10.34 -14.59
N LEU A 131 2.31 -9.39 -14.70
CA LEU A 131 2.79 -8.87 -15.97
C LEU A 131 3.59 -9.93 -16.73
N LEU A 132 4.48 -10.63 -16.04
CA LEU A 132 5.30 -11.71 -16.62
C LEU A 132 4.41 -12.86 -17.14
N SER A 133 3.37 -13.27 -16.41
CA SER A 133 2.43 -14.31 -16.84
C SER A 133 1.71 -13.97 -18.15
N ARG A 134 1.67 -12.68 -18.51
CA ARG A 134 1.11 -12.16 -19.76
C ARG A 134 2.17 -11.81 -20.81
N SER A 135 3.43 -12.16 -20.56
CA SER A 135 4.56 -11.82 -21.43
C SER A 135 4.70 -10.31 -21.68
N LEU A 136 4.27 -9.49 -20.70
CA LEU A 136 4.45 -8.05 -20.76
C LEU A 136 5.87 -7.69 -20.30
N VAL A 137 6.62 -7.07 -21.19
CA VAL A 137 7.97 -6.58 -20.88
C VAL A 137 7.85 -5.43 -19.90
N HIS A 138 8.51 -5.55 -18.76
CA HIS A 138 8.44 -4.56 -17.68
C HIS A 138 9.78 -4.43 -16.96
N LYS A 139 9.97 -3.31 -16.27
CA LYS A 139 11.15 -3.04 -15.44
C LYS A 139 10.70 -2.58 -14.06
N SER A 140 11.09 -3.31 -13.01
CA SER A 140 10.95 -2.83 -11.62
C SER A 140 12.00 -1.75 -11.36
N VAL A 141 11.55 -0.61 -10.88
CA VAL A 141 12.38 0.56 -10.55
C VAL A 141 12.20 0.87 -9.07
N PHE A 142 13.28 0.74 -8.30
CA PHE A 142 13.29 0.92 -6.83
C PHE A 142 14.50 1.68 -6.33
N GLU A 143 15.35 2.17 -7.24
CA GLU A 143 16.49 3.04 -6.97
C GLU A 143 16.62 4.15 -8.02
N GLU A 144 17.42 5.18 -7.71
CA GLU A 144 17.55 6.39 -8.54
C GLU A 144 18.18 6.14 -9.92
N PHE A 145 19.08 5.17 -10.01
CA PHE A 145 19.88 4.95 -11.23
C PHE A 145 19.26 3.94 -12.19
N GLU A 146 18.09 3.39 -11.88
CA GLU A 146 17.41 2.49 -12.79
C GLU A 146 16.54 3.25 -13.78
N THR A 147 16.87 3.11 -15.06
CA THR A 147 16.13 3.73 -16.16
C THR A 147 15.49 2.62 -17.00
N PRO A 148 14.15 2.59 -17.12
CA PRO A 148 13.47 1.67 -18.02
C PRO A 148 13.72 2.06 -19.46
N SER A 149 13.82 1.07 -20.36
CA SER A 149 13.83 1.32 -21.81
C SER A 149 12.44 1.73 -22.32
N ALA A 150 12.37 2.23 -23.54
CA ALA A 150 11.08 2.66 -24.14
C ALA A 150 10.10 1.49 -24.36
N GLU A 151 10.58 0.25 -24.39
CA GLU A 151 9.79 -0.96 -24.61
C GLU A 151 9.31 -1.60 -23.29
N GLU A 152 9.87 -1.19 -22.16
CA GLU A 152 9.55 -1.72 -20.84
C GLU A 152 8.46 -0.89 -20.17
N LEU A 153 7.46 -1.57 -19.60
CA LEU A 153 6.51 -0.93 -18.70
C LEU A 153 7.20 -0.72 -17.33
N PRO A 154 7.45 0.52 -16.91
CA PRO A 154 8.06 0.76 -15.61
C PRO A 154 7.08 0.48 -14.47
N VAL A 155 7.55 -0.27 -13.46
CA VAL A 155 6.87 -0.48 -12.17
C VAL A 155 7.73 0.18 -11.10
N TYR A 156 7.29 1.35 -10.64
CA TYR A 156 8.02 2.16 -9.66
C TYR A 156 7.61 1.80 -8.23
N HIS A 157 8.54 1.25 -7.46
CA HIS A 157 8.36 0.94 -6.04
C HIS A 157 8.76 2.13 -5.16
N VAL A 158 7.87 3.09 -5.05
CA VAL A 158 8.15 4.40 -4.42
C VAL A 158 8.36 4.33 -2.90
N HIS A 159 7.94 3.24 -2.25
CA HIS A 159 8.17 2.98 -0.82
C HIS A 159 9.21 1.90 -0.55
N GLY A 160 9.80 1.33 -1.59
CA GLY A 160 10.78 0.25 -1.50
C GLY A 160 10.25 -1.07 -2.03
N PHE A 161 11.17 -2.03 -2.21
CA PHE A 161 10.92 -3.27 -2.90
C PHE A 161 11.47 -4.46 -2.11
N LEU A 162 10.62 -5.41 -1.76
CA LEU A 162 10.93 -6.62 -1.00
C LEU A 162 10.33 -7.84 -1.73
N PRO A 163 10.90 -8.27 -2.85
CA PRO A 163 10.39 -9.41 -3.61
C PRO A 163 10.52 -10.71 -2.82
N GLU A 164 9.59 -11.66 -3.03
CA GLU A 164 9.65 -12.99 -2.39
C GLU A 164 10.89 -13.77 -2.82
N ASP A 165 11.20 -13.76 -4.13
CA ASP A 165 12.42 -14.34 -4.68
C ASP A 165 13.44 -13.25 -4.99
N ARG A 166 14.30 -12.97 -4.02
CA ARG A 166 15.34 -11.95 -4.12
C ARG A 166 16.38 -12.23 -5.20
N GLN A 167 16.55 -13.49 -5.61
CA GLN A 167 17.57 -13.87 -6.61
C GLN A 167 17.22 -13.40 -8.03
N ARG A 168 15.97 -13.06 -8.27
CA ARG A 168 15.51 -12.52 -9.56
C ARG A 168 15.87 -11.06 -9.80
N TYR A 169 16.30 -10.37 -8.75
CA TYR A 169 16.53 -8.93 -8.78
C TYR A 169 17.94 -8.59 -8.29
N SER A 170 18.60 -7.69 -9.00
CA SER A 170 19.91 -7.14 -8.62
C SER A 170 19.74 -5.84 -7.83
N ASN A 171 20.79 -5.41 -7.11
CA ASN A 171 20.87 -4.12 -6.43
C ASN A 171 19.80 -3.84 -5.36
N LEU A 172 19.19 -4.88 -4.77
CA LEU A 172 18.19 -4.72 -3.71
C LEU A 172 18.74 -4.04 -2.44
N ASP A 173 20.05 -4.04 -2.26
CA ASP A 173 20.78 -3.34 -1.20
C ASP A 173 20.70 -1.82 -1.31
N ARG A 174 20.46 -1.28 -2.51
CA ARG A 174 20.31 0.15 -2.78
C ARG A 174 18.89 0.66 -2.60
N CYS A 175 17.95 -0.25 -2.37
CA CYS A 175 16.54 0.09 -2.22
C CYS A 175 16.29 0.88 -0.93
N THR A 176 15.73 2.08 -1.04
CA THR A 176 15.30 2.87 0.11
C THR A 176 13.93 2.37 0.59
N LEU A 177 13.88 1.85 1.82
CA LEU A 177 12.64 1.35 2.41
C LEU A 177 11.93 2.45 3.20
N VAL A 178 10.76 2.88 2.73
CA VAL A 178 9.88 3.83 3.41
C VAL A 178 8.90 3.06 4.28
N PHE A 179 9.38 2.59 5.43
CA PHE A 179 8.64 1.73 6.35
C PHE A 179 8.38 2.41 7.69
N SER A 180 9.34 3.16 8.19
CA SER A 180 9.30 3.85 9.47
C SER A 180 9.37 5.37 9.29
N GLU A 181 9.22 6.09 10.38
CA GLU A 181 9.31 7.56 10.41
C GLU A 181 10.59 8.09 9.77
N GLU A 182 11.73 7.38 9.93
CA GLU A 182 12.99 7.76 9.31
C GLU A 182 12.95 7.72 7.78
N GLY A 183 12.29 6.70 7.20
CA GLY A 183 12.09 6.60 5.76
C GLY A 183 11.30 7.78 5.22
N TYR A 184 10.23 8.19 5.92
CA TYR A 184 9.47 9.40 5.57
C TYR A 184 10.30 10.66 5.72
N HIS A 185 11.09 10.80 6.79
CA HIS A 185 11.97 11.95 6.96
C HIS A 185 13.00 12.08 5.84
N GLN A 186 13.50 10.94 5.33
CA GLN A 186 14.45 10.94 4.21
C GLN A 186 13.81 11.53 2.95
N ILE A 187 12.62 11.07 2.56
CA ILE A 187 11.93 11.57 1.38
C ILE A 187 11.37 13.00 1.55
N TYR A 188 11.16 13.47 2.79
CA TYR A 188 10.76 14.85 3.05
C TYR A 188 11.91 15.84 2.99
N ARG A 189 13.10 15.41 3.47
CA ARG A 189 14.31 16.28 3.47
C ARG A 189 14.83 16.53 2.08
N ASP A 190 14.73 15.54 1.21
CA ASP A 190 15.14 15.62 -0.17
C ASP A 190 13.94 15.84 -1.09
N ALA A 191 13.71 17.11 -1.45
CA ALA A 191 12.65 17.48 -2.37
C ALA A 191 12.83 16.87 -3.77
N TYR A 192 14.06 16.52 -4.13
CA TYR A 192 14.44 15.93 -5.41
C TYR A 192 14.64 14.42 -5.32
N HIS A 193 14.28 13.79 -4.21
CA HIS A 193 14.32 12.34 -4.10
C HIS A 193 13.60 11.70 -5.29
N TRP A 194 14.22 10.74 -5.93
CA TRP A 194 13.75 10.14 -7.18
C TRP A 194 12.27 9.70 -7.09
N SER A 195 11.85 9.10 -5.98
CA SER A 195 10.48 8.64 -5.79
C SER A 195 9.47 9.80 -5.75
N ASN A 196 9.85 10.98 -5.22
CA ASN A 196 9.02 12.18 -5.27
C ASN A 196 8.89 12.70 -6.69
N LEU A 197 10.01 12.74 -7.43
CA LEU A 197 10.04 13.25 -8.81
C LEU A 197 9.18 12.38 -9.74
N VAL A 198 9.30 11.06 -9.65
CA VAL A 198 8.50 10.12 -10.45
C VAL A 198 7.02 10.28 -10.17
N GLN A 199 6.62 10.36 -8.90
CA GLN A 199 5.23 10.58 -8.52
C GLN A 199 4.72 11.93 -9.03
N LEU A 200 5.44 13.01 -8.77
CA LEU A 200 5.06 14.36 -9.18
C LEU A 200 4.94 14.48 -10.71
N ASN A 201 5.88 13.90 -11.44
CA ASN A 201 5.83 13.85 -12.91
C ASN A 201 4.58 13.11 -13.39
N SER A 202 4.29 11.94 -12.81
CA SER A 202 3.10 11.16 -13.16
C SER A 202 1.80 11.93 -12.88
N PHE A 203 1.72 12.65 -11.76
CA PHE A 203 0.55 13.48 -11.42
C PHE A 203 0.42 14.70 -12.34
N LYS A 204 1.52 15.26 -12.82
CA LYS A 204 1.48 16.40 -13.76
C LYS A 204 1.20 15.98 -15.19
N GLU A 205 1.81 14.91 -15.67
CA GLU A 205 1.82 14.56 -17.09
C GLU A 205 0.74 13.53 -17.48
N SER A 206 0.16 12.81 -16.52
CA SER A 206 -0.76 11.71 -16.80
C SER A 206 -2.01 11.76 -15.93
N SER A 207 -3.11 11.17 -16.41
CA SER A 207 -4.22 10.79 -15.55
C SER A 207 -3.86 9.53 -14.79
N CYS A 208 -4.00 9.56 -13.46
CA CYS A 208 -3.70 8.42 -12.60
C CYS A 208 -4.99 7.76 -12.12
N LEU A 209 -5.03 6.43 -12.18
CA LEU A 209 -6.06 5.61 -11.56
C LEU A 209 -5.51 4.96 -10.30
N MET A 210 -6.01 5.36 -9.13
CA MET A 210 -5.52 4.95 -7.81
C MET A 210 -6.36 3.78 -7.28
N ILE A 211 -5.71 2.64 -7.07
CA ILE A 211 -6.36 1.39 -6.67
C ILE A 211 -5.77 0.88 -5.36
N GLY A 212 -6.63 0.62 -4.37
CA GLY A 212 -6.20 0.07 -3.08
C GLY A 212 -5.40 1.03 -2.20
N LEU A 213 -5.47 2.33 -2.47
CA LEU A 213 -4.87 3.39 -1.66
C LEU A 213 -5.91 4.02 -0.75
N SER A 214 -5.55 4.25 0.52
CA SER A 214 -6.41 4.97 1.46
C SER A 214 -6.41 6.50 1.24
N LEU A 215 -5.42 7.00 0.49
CA LEU A 215 -5.15 8.43 0.30
C LEU A 215 -4.91 9.19 1.62
N THR A 216 -4.45 8.47 2.64
CA THR A 216 -4.08 9.04 3.95
C THR A 216 -2.57 9.24 4.08
N ASP A 217 -1.77 8.71 3.16
CA ASP A 217 -0.33 8.90 3.15
C ASP A 217 0.03 10.38 3.01
N PRO A 218 0.79 10.96 3.97
CA PRO A 218 1.05 12.40 3.99
C PRO A 218 1.89 12.88 2.81
N ASN A 219 2.82 12.03 2.32
CA ASN A 219 3.66 12.39 1.19
C ASN A 219 2.86 12.38 -0.12
N LEU A 220 2.06 11.35 -0.34
CA LEU A 220 1.16 11.26 -1.48
C LEU A 220 0.23 12.49 -1.54
N ARG A 221 -0.41 12.84 -0.42
CA ARG A 221 -1.30 14.01 -0.36
C ARG A 221 -0.57 15.31 -0.68
N ARG A 222 0.64 15.51 -0.12
CA ARG A 222 1.49 16.67 -0.41
C ARG A 222 1.81 16.77 -1.91
N LEU A 223 2.18 15.66 -2.55
CA LEU A 223 2.52 15.65 -3.97
C LEU A 223 1.29 15.90 -4.86
N LEU A 224 0.14 15.34 -4.53
CA LEU A 224 -1.12 15.62 -5.21
C LEU A 224 -1.51 17.09 -5.07
N GLU A 225 -1.42 17.68 -3.88
CA GLU A 225 -1.68 19.10 -3.65
C GLU A 225 -0.75 20.00 -4.50
N ILE A 226 0.54 19.65 -4.59
CA ILE A 226 1.49 20.39 -5.45
C ILE A 226 1.09 20.25 -6.92
N ALA A 227 0.67 19.08 -7.35
CA ALA A 227 0.28 18.85 -8.75
C ALA A 227 -1.05 19.52 -9.12
N SER A 228 -1.99 19.60 -8.18
CA SER A 228 -3.34 20.14 -8.41
C SER A 228 -3.42 21.67 -8.48
N LYS A 229 -2.41 22.40 -7.99
CA LYS A 229 -2.41 23.88 -7.93
C LYS A 229 -2.70 24.60 -9.23
N SER A 230 -2.48 23.98 -10.38
CA SER A 230 -2.70 24.53 -11.71
C SER A 230 -3.79 23.81 -12.50
N ILE A 231 -4.60 23.00 -11.86
CA ILE A 231 -5.64 22.19 -12.52
C ILE A 231 -7.00 22.70 -12.08
N GLU A 232 -7.83 23.15 -13.03
CA GLU A 232 -9.19 23.61 -12.75
C GLU A 232 -10.16 22.47 -12.47
N GLU A 233 -9.96 21.31 -13.16
CA GLU A 233 -10.81 20.13 -13.02
C GLU A 233 -10.00 18.90 -12.61
N PRO A 234 -10.53 18.01 -11.74
CA PRO A 234 -9.85 16.78 -11.37
C PRO A 234 -9.53 15.91 -12.57
N LYS A 235 -8.26 15.48 -12.68
CA LYS A 235 -7.83 14.59 -13.78
C LYS A 235 -7.41 13.20 -13.32
N HIS A 236 -7.34 12.96 -12.01
CA HIS A 236 -7.04 11.67 -11.42
C HIS A 236 -8.30 11.00 -10.91
N PHE A 237 -8.25 9.69 -10.76
CA PHE A 237 -9.38 8.89 -10.26
C PHE A 237 -8.91 7.98 -9.13
N ALA A 238 -9.72 7.82 -8.10
CA ALA A 238 -9.42 6.93 -6.99
C ALA A 238 -10.61 6.06 -6.61
N PHE A 239 -10.37 4.77 -6.47
CA PHE A 239 -11.34 3.86 -5.88
C PHE A 239 -11.44 4.09 -4.38
N MET A 240 -12.63 4.44 -3.90
CA MET A 240 -12.93 4.60 -2.48
C MET A 240 -14.12 3.73 -2.07
N ARG A 241 -14.03 3.14 -0.87
CA ARG A 241 -15.09 2.28 -0.38
C ARG A 241 -16.26 3.10 0.14
N ARG A 242 -17.45 2.87 -0.41
CA ARG A 242 -18.69 3.46 0.07
C ARG A 242 -19.16 2.74 1.34
N LEU A 243 -19.42 3.49 2.39
CA LEU A 243 -20.02 2.96 3.60
C LEU A 243 -21.54 2.80 3.39
N THR A 244 -22.05 1.59 3.56
CA THR A 244 -23.50 1.34 3.54
C THR A 244 -24.09 1.49 4.94
N SER A 245 -25.34 1.94 5.05
CA SER A 245 -26.04 2.07 6.33
C SER A 245 -26.03 0.74 7.12
N LYS A 246 -26.20 -0.39 6.45
CA LYS A 246 -26.15 -1.72 7.06
C LYS A 246 -24.81 -2.00 7.74
N LYS A 247 -23.69 -1.76 7.06
CA LYS A 247 -22.33 -1.97 7.62
C LYS A 247 -22.03 -0.97 8.73
N PHE A 248 -22.45 0.30 8.54
CA PHE A 248 -22.23 1.36 9.53
C PHE A 248 -22.99 1.09 10.82
N MET A 249 -24.27 0.66 10.73
CA MET A 249 -25.10 0.31 11.87
C MET A 249 -24.58 -0.88 12.66
N ALA A 250 -24.04 -1.90 11.99
CA ALA A 250 -23.46 -3.07 12.64
C ALA A 250 -22.18 -2.75 13.42
N GLY A 251 -21.35 -1.82 12.91
CA GLY A 251 -20.06 -1.45 13.50
C GLY A 251 -19.05 -2.59 13.53
N ALA A 252 -17.78 -2.26 13.72
CA ALA A 252 -16.69 -3.25 13.81
C ALA A 252 -16.74 -4.09 15.09
N SER A 253 -17.30 -3.55 16.18
CA SER A 253 -17.41 -4.23 17.48
C SER A 253 -18.64 -5.12 17.63
N GLY A 254 -19.49 -5.23 16.60
CA GLY A 254 -20.74 -5.97 16.66
C GLY A 254 -21.81 -5.36 17.58
N LYS A 255 -21.58 -4.18 18.17
CA LYS A 255 -22.59 -3.45 18.94
C LYS A 255 -23.38 -2.55 18.00
N PRO A 256 -24.67 -2.83 17.71
CA PRO A 256 -25.46 -2.04 16.79
C PRO A 256 -25.68 -0.64 17.34
N LEU A 257 -25.65 0.33 16.46
CA LEU A 257 -25.97 1.72 16.78
C LEU A 257 -27.49 1.85 17.02
N LYS A 258 -27.88 2.47 18.14
CA LYS A 258 -29.28 2.72 18.49
C LYS A 258 -29.77 4.06 17.94
N ILE A 259 -29.67 4.25 16.62
CA ILE A 259 -30.07 5.46 15.89
C ILE A 259 -30.94 5.04 14.71
N SER A 260 -31.89 5.89 14.29
CA SER A 260 -32.76 5.56 13.16
C SER A 260 -31.97 5.48 11.84
N ASN A 261 -32.33 4.56 10.96
CA ASN A 261 -31.67 4.35 9.67
C ASN A 261 -31.68 5.63 8.82
N ALA A 262 -32.78 6.40 8.83
CA ALA A 262 -32.90 7.66 8.09
C ALA A 262 -31.87 8.74 8.53
N VAL A 263 -31.49 8.77 9.81
CA VAL A 263 -30.43 9.67 10.31
C VAL A 263 -29.08 9.21 9.82
N VAL A 264 -28.83 7.90 9.87
CA VAL A 264 -27.57 7.29 9.39
C VAL A 264 -27.38 7.50 7.90
N GLU A 265 -28.42 7.29 7.10
CA GLU A 265 -28.37 7.51 5.64
C GLU A 265 -28.01 8.96 5.32
N ARG A 266 -28.68 9.91 5.93
CA ARG A 266 -28.40 11.35 5.76
C ARG A 266 -26.99 11.74 6.18
N PHE A 267 -26.48 11.15 7.27
CA PHE A 267 -25.11 11.32 7.71
C PHE A 267 -24.11 10.75 6.67
N LEU A 268 -24.35 9.55 6.17
CA LEU A 268 -23.48 8.89 5.20
C LEU A 268 -23.46 9.63 3.85
N GLU A 269 -24.60 10.13 3.39
CA GLU A 269 -24.69 11.01 2.20
C GLU A 269 -23.78 12.24 2.35
N ARG A 270 -23.89 12.95 3.48
CA ARG A 270 -23.04 14.11 3.75
C ARG A 270 -21.58 13.73 3.89
N HIS A 271 -21.27 12.62 4.56
CA HIS A 271 -19.92 12.10 4.73
C HIS A 271 -19.28 11.78 3.36
N HIS A 272 -19.99 11.10 2.46
CA HIS A 272 -19.49 10.78 1.13
C HIS A 272 -19.28 12.03 0.29
N ALA A 273 -20.24 12.97 0.28
CA ALA A 273 -20.11 14.24 -0.42
C ALA A 273 -18.90 15.06 0.07
N THR A 274 -18.67 15.12 1.39
CA THR A 274 -17.50 15.80 1.95
C THR A 274 -16.18 15.11 1.55
N ASN A 275 -16.16 13.77 1.49
CA ASN A 275 -14.97 13.06 1.00
C ASN A 275 -14.71 13.35 -0.48
N GLU A 276 -15.74 13.44 -1.32
CA GLU A 276 -15.59 13.84 -2.73
C GLU A 276 -15.02 15.25 -2.87
N GLU A 277 -15.48 16.20 -2.05
CA GLU A 277 -14.96 17.57 -2.00
C GLU A 277 -13.47 17.58 -1.62
N LEU A 278 -13.10 16.86 -0.54
CA LEU A 278 -11.69 16.73 -0.11
C LEU A 278 -10.79 16.08 -1.15
N MET A 279 -11.29 15.12 -1.91
CA MET A 279 -10.53 14.50 -2.99
C MET A 279 -10.41 15.42 -4.18
N ARG A 280 -11.45 16.19 -4.50
CA ARG A 280 -11.44 17.17 -5.59
C ARG A 280 -10.39 18.25 -5.37
N GLU A 281 -10.17 18.71 -4.13
CA GLU A 281 -9.10 19.63 -3.78
C GLU A 281 -7.70 19.09 -4.12
N LEU A 282 -7.55 17.76 -4.11
CA LEU A 282 -6.32 17.06 -4.51
C LEU A 282 -6.27 16.72 -6.02
N GLY A 283 -7.22 17.21 -6.81
CA GLY A 283 -7.32 16.92 -8.24
C GLY A 283 -7.80 15.47 -8.53
N VAL A 284 -8.53 14.86 -7.60
CA VAL A 284 -8.96 13.45 -7.67
C VAL A 284 -10.48 13.33 -7.70
N SER A 285 -11.03 12.63 -8.69
CA SER A 285 -12.43 12.17 -8.73
C SER A 285 -12.58 10.81 -8.08
N VAL A 286 -13.63 10.62 -7.28
CA VAL A 286 -13.86 9.36 -6.56
C VAL A 286 -14.69 8.40 -7.42
N ILE A 287 -14.24 7.15 -7.48
CA ILE A 287 -14.99 6.01 -8.00
C ILE A 287 -15.40 5.17 -6.80
N TRP A 288 -16.69 5.21 -6.46
CA TRP A 288 -17.22 4.46 -5.32
C TRP A 288 -17.39 2.98 -5.62
N TYR A 289 -17.00 2.13 -4.66
CA TYR A 289 -17.31 0.70 -4.64
C TYR A 289 -17.83 0.28 -3.26
N GLU A 290 -18.63 -0.75 -3.18
CA GLU A 290 -19.18 -1.27 -1.91
C GLU A 290 -18.43 -2.51 -1.45
N GLU A 291 -18.17 -3.44 -2.37
CA GLU A 291 -17.43 -4.67 -2.11
C GLU A 291 -16.12 -4.72 -2.93
N TYR A 292 -15.12 -5.37 -2.39
CA TYR A 292 -13.82 -5.46 -3.09
C TYR A 292 -13.90 -6.14 -4.47
N GLY A 293 -14.90 -7.04 -4.67
CA GLY A 293 -15.15 -7.67 -5.95
C GLY A 293 -15.63 -6.71 -7.05
N ASP A 294 -16.18 -5.54 -6.68
CA ASP A 294 -16.67 -4.55 -7.66
C ASP A 294 -15.51 -3.92 -8.45
N ILE A 295 -14.32 -3.83 -7.83
CA ILE A 295 -13.16 -3.16 -8.44
C ILE A 295 -12.70 -3.88 -9.73
N PRO A 296 -12.46 -5.21 -9.75
CA PRO A 296 -12.14 -5.93 -10.97
C PRO A 296 -13.20 -5.78 -12.08
N GLU A 297 -14.48 -5.77 -11.72
CA GLU A 297 -15.56 -5.57 -12.69
C GLU A 297 -15.52 -4.19 -13.34
N ILE A 298 -15.30 -3.13 -12.53
CA ILE A 298 -15.16 -1.76 -13.02
C ILE A 298 -13.92 -1.63 -13.91
N LEU A 299 -12.79 -2.21 -13.51
CA LEU A 299 -11.55 -2.21 -14.31
C LEU A 299 -11.73 -2.90 -15.65
N ASN A 300 -12.46 -4.03 -15.68
CA ASN A 300 -12.78 -4.73 -16.93
C ASN A 300 -13.68 -3.88 -17.85
N LYS A 301 -14.62 -3.11 -17.29
CA LYS A 301 -15.44 -2.16 -18.06
C LYS A 301 -14.62 -1.02 -18.64
N ILE A 302 -13.71 -0.42 -17.85
CA ILE A 302 -12.78 0.63 -18.31
C ILE A 302 -11.91 0.13 -19.48
N ARG A 303 -11.50 -1.15 -19.43
CA ARG A 303 -10.71 -1.74 -20.51
C ARG A 303 -11.50 -1.97 -21.80
N ALA A 304 -12.79 -2.24 -21.68
CA ALA A 304 -13.67 -2.60 -22.82
C ALA A 304 -14.20 -1.37 -23.58
N GLY A 305 -14.30 -0.22 -22.93
CA GLY A 305 -14.76 1.07 -23.51
C GLY A 305 -13.67 1.86 -24.12
#